data_55fad6e9ba4708b911d914b84c108f77
#
_entry.id   55fad6e9ba4708b911d914b84c108f77
#
_cell.length_a   1.000
_cell.length_b   1.000
_cell.length_c   1.000
_cell.angle_alpha   90.00
_cell.angle_beta   90.00
_cell.angle_gamma   90.00
#
_symmetry.space_group_name_H-M   'P 1'
#
loop_
_entity.id
_entity.type
_entity.pdbx_description
1 polymer ?
#
loop_
_entity_poly.entity_id
_entity_poly.type
_entity_poly.pdbx_seq_one_letter_code
_entity_poly.pdbx_strand_id
1 'polypeptide(L)'
;MYTHGHHESVLRSHRRRTAANSAAYLLGALKPHMRILDVGCGPGTITADLAELVPRGEVVGLEREAGVLEQARAEAERRGLANVSFTTGDAHALAYPDASFCVAHAHQVLQHVGDPVGALREMRRVTEPGGIVAARDSDYAGFVWYPRIPALDDWLDLYHRVARANGGEPDAGRRLHVWAREAGFADITSSSSTWCYATPEERRWWGGLWADRTVQSSYARLAVEGGHATEDDLHRIADAWREWAASEDGWFSVLHGEILCRVT
;
A
#
# COMPACT_ATOMS: atom_id res chain seq x y z
N MET A 1 10.35 -10.61 -0.95
CA MET A 1 11.10 -9.41 -0.44
C MET A 1 10.35 -8.17 -0.91
N TYR A 2 10.30 -7.08 -0.12
CA TYR A 2 9.58 -5.86 -0.54
C TYR A 2 10.29 -5.18 -1.73
N THR A 3 9.61 -5.08 -2.88
CA THR A 3 10.21 -4.67 -4.17
C THR A 3 10.81 -3.26 -4.13
N HIS A 4 10.18 -2.33 -3.43
CA HIS A 4 10.68 -0.94 -3.33
C HIS A 4 11.77 -0.75 -2.27
N GLY A 5 11.85 -1.65 -1.26
CA GLY A 5 12.68 -1.42 -0.07
C GLY A 5 12.20 -0.23 0.76
N HIS A 6 13.07 0.26 1.64
CA HIS A 6 12.77 1.38 2.56
C HIS A 6 13.62 2.63 2.24
N HIS A 7 13.95 2.83 0.96
CA HIS A 7 14.63 4.05 0.51
C HIS A 7 13.76 5.29 0.82
N GLU A 8 14.39 6.46 1.06
CA GLU A 8 13.67 7.69 1.43
C GLU A 8 12.59 8.08 0.41
N SER A 9 12.80 7.82 -0.89
CA SER A 9 11.77 8.05 -1.92
C SER A 9 10.51 7.21 -1.70
N VAL A 10 10.64 6.03 -1.10
CA VAL A 10 9.51 5.14 -0.76
C VAL A 10 8.80 5.65 0.49
N LEU A 11 9.54 5.92 1.56
CA LEU A 11 9.00 6.44 2.82
C LEU A 11 8.31 7.79 2.63
N ARG A 12 8.84 8.66 1.77
CA ARG A 12 8.23 9.94 1.39
C ARG A 12 6.84 9.77 0.78
N SER A 13 6.62 8.71 -0.03
CA SER A 13 5.28 8.40 -0.56
C SER A 13 4.33 7.89 0.53
N HIS A 14 4.85 7.11 1.49
CA HIS A 14 4.04 6.58 2.58
C HIS A 14 3.56 7.67 3.53
N ARG A 15 4.39 8.68 3.82
CA ARG A 15 4.04 9.80 4.72
C ARG A 15 2.89 10.69 4.19
N ARG A 16 2.55 10.64 2.89
CA ARG A 16 1.38 11.35 2.31
C ARG A 16 0.08 10.55 2.39
N ARG A 17 0.16 9.30 2.82
CA ARG A 17 -1.02 8.46 2.97
C ARG A 17 -1.76 8.84 4.24
N THR A 18 -3.06 8.99 4.12
CA THR A 18 -3.98 9.25 5.22
C THR A 18 -5.13 8.25 5.16
N ALA A 19 -5.87 8.07 6.25
CA ALA A 19 -7.07 7.27 6.21
C ALA A 19 -8.09 7.83 5.18
N ALA A 20 -8.15 9.15 5.03
CA ALA A 20 -9.04 9.80 4.08
C ALA A 20 -8.72 9.49 2.60
N ASN A 21 -7.44 9.39 2.22
CA ASN A 21 -7.06 9.12 0.82
C ASN A 21 -6.71 7.66 0.54
N SER A 22 -6.58 6.81 1.57
CA SER A 22 -6.12 5.43 1.45
C SER A 22 -7.08 4.39 2.03
N ALA A 23 -8.01 4.79 2.90
CA ALA A 23 -8.98 3.91 3.56
C ALA A 23 -10.40 4.48 3.57
N ALA A 24 -10.72 5.47 2.72
CA ALA A 24 -12.02 6.14 2.69
C ALA A 24 -13.21 5.16 2.59
N TYR A 25 -13.06 4.07 1.85
CA TYR A 25 -14.07 3.02 1.68
C TYR A 25 -14.44 2.30 2.98
N LEU A 26 -13.54 2.33 3.99
CA LEU A 26 -13.72 1.71 5.30
C LEU A 26 -14.32 2.68 6.33
N LEU A 27 -14.03 3.99 6.23
CA LEU A 27 -14.27 4.96 7.31
C LEU A 27 -15.73 5.00 7.80
N GLY A 28 -16.69 4.87 6.87
CA GLY A 28 -18.13 4.88 7.21
C GLY A 28 -18.59 3.69 8.05
N ALA A 29 -17.80 2.62 8.12
CA ALA A 29 -18.10 1.42 8.89
C ALA A 29 -17.46 1.43 10.30
N LEU A 30 -16.53 2.36 10.57
CA LEU A 30 -15.82 2.44 11.84
C LEU A 30 -16.71 2.98 12.94
N LYS A 31 -16.53 2.44 14.16
CA LYS A 31 -17.18 2.92 15.38
C LYS A 31 -16.12 3.26 16.44
N PRO A 32 -16.36 4.26 17.29
CA PRO A 32 -15.35 4.79 18.23
C PRO A 32 -14.75 3.79 19.23
N HIS A 33 -15.33 2.61 19.40
CA HIS A 33 -14.89 1.58 20.36
C HIS A 33 -14.23 0.37 19.71
N MET A 34 -14.05 0.39 18.39
CA MET A 34 -13.52 -0.77 17.65
C MET A 34 -12.05 -0.99 17.94
N ARG A 35 -11.66 -2.27 17.96
CA ARG A 35 -10.26 -2.70 17.96
C ARG A 35 -9.84 -3.04 16.54
N ILE A 36 -8.79 -2.37 16.05
CA ILE A 36 -8.35 -2.46 14.66
C ILE A 36 -6.93 -3.02 14.60
N LEU A 37 -6.69 -3.96 13.69
CA LEU A 37 -5.35 -4.39 13.27
C LEU A 37 -5.06 -3.77 11.91
N ASP A 38 -3.98 -2.98 11.82
CA ASP A 38 -3.49 -2.40 10.57
C ASP A 38 -2.24 -3.18 10.12
N VAL A 39 -2.43 -4.09 9.17
CA VAL A 39 -1.39 -5.01 8.66
C VAL A 39 -0.55 -4.30 7.62
N GLY A 40 0.79 -4.31 7.80
CA GLY A 40 1.72 -3.58 6.95
C GLY A 40 1.62 -2.07 7.15
N CYS A 41 1.56 -1.63 8.41
CA CYS A 41 1.30 -0.23 8.79
C CYS A 41 2.37 0.76 8.31
N GLY A 42 3.56 0.30 7.93
CA GLY A 42 4.66 1.14 7.48
C GLY A 42 5.01 2.23 8.52
N PRO A 43 5.16 3.50 8.11
CA PRO A 43 5.48 4.62 9.00
C PRO A 43 4.29 5.08 9.87
N GLY A 44 3.16 4.36 9.87
CA GLY A 44 2.05 4.51 10.81
C GLY A 44 1.11 5.68 10.56
N THR A 45 1.15 6.36 9.42
CA THR A 45 0.31 7.54 9.17
C THR A 45 -1.18 7.19 9.08
N ILE A 46 -1.54 6.11 8.36
CA ILE A 46 -2.92 5.60 8.31
C ILE A 46 -3.33 5.05 9.67
N THR A 47 -2.44 4.29 10.33
CA THR A 47 -2.65 3.73 11.66
C THR A 47 -3.00 4.82 12.69
N ALA A 48 -2.28 5.93 12.66
CA ALA A 48 -2.52 7.08 13.54
C ALA A 48 -3.89 7.74 13.26
N ASP A 49 -4.25 7.92 11.98
CA ASP A 49 -5.58 8.43 11.61
C ASP A 49 -6.69 7.48 12.09
N LEU A 50 -6.49 6.15 11.95
CA LEU A 50 -7.46 5.16 12.45
C LEU A 50 -7.60 5.24 13.98
N ALA A 51 -6.49 5.48 14.71
CA ALA A 51 -6.54 5.65 16.16
C ALA A 51 -7.34 6.88 16.60
N GLU A 52 -7.25 8.00 15.88
CA GLU A 52 -8.08 9.19 16.11
C GLU A 52 -9.58 8.91 15.87
N LEU A 53 -9.90 8.03 14.92
CA LEU A 53 -11.29 7.68 14.59
C LEU A 53 -11.92 6.68 15.60
N VAL A 54 -11.09 5.96 16.36
CA VAL A 54 -11.57 5.02 17.38
C VAL A 54 -11.08 5.38 18.78
N PRO A 55 -11.41 6.59 19.31
CA PRO A 55 -10.81 7.13 20.55
C PRO A 55 -11.17 6.34 21.81
N ARG A 56 -12.13 5.42 21.76
CA ARG A 56 -12.50 4.50 22.86
C ARG A 56 -12.13 3.05 22.54
N GLY A 57 -11.50 2.81 21.40
CA GLY A 57 -10.99 1.54 20.97
C GLY A 57 -9.47 1.49 21.03
N GLU A 58 -8.89 0.61 20.25
CA GLU A 58 -7.44 0.40 20.16
C GLU A 58 -7.05 0.12 18.71
N VAL A 59 -5.88 0.61 18.30
CA VAL A 59 -5.29 0.24 17.01
C VAL A 59 -3.93 -0.41 17.22
N VAL A 60 -3.72 -1.53 16.56
CA VAL A 60 -2.43 -2.22 16.52
C VAL A 60 -1.87 -2.13 15.11
N GLY A 61 -0.76 -1.45 14.93
CA GLY A 61 0.01 -1.45 13.69
C GLY A 61 0.98 -2.62 13.67
N LEU A 62 0.88 -3.48 12.66
CA LEU A 62 1.78 -4.61 12.45
C LEU A 62 2.63 -4.35 11.21
N GLU A 63 3.95 -4.49 11.34
CA GLU A 63 4.89 -4.32 10.24
C GLU A 63 5.97 -5.42 10.31
N ARG A 64 6.45 -5.84 9.17
CA ARG A 64 7.51 -6.86 9.09
C ARG A 64 8.87 -6.29 9.46
N GLU A 65 9.15 -5.05 9.03
CA GLU A 65 10.44 -4.38 9.18
C GLU A 65 10.47 -3.51 10.44
N ALA A 66 11.18 -3.97 11.48
CA ALA A 66 11.25 -3.29 12.77
C ALA A 66 11.73 -1.83 12.69
N GLY A 67 12.67 -1.52 11.78
CA GLY A 67 13.24 -0.17 11.62
C GLY A 67 12.23 0.89 11.18
N VAL A 68 11.16 0.49 10.51
CA VAL A 68 10.09 1.42 10.08
C VAL A 68 9.18 1.78 11.25
N LEU A 69 9.02 0.90 12.23
CA LEU A 69 8.17 1.11 13.40
C LEU A 69 8.64 2.24 14.32
N GLU A 70 9.91 2.63 14.29
CA GLU A 70 10.39 3.81 15.03
C GLU A 70 9.71 5.09 14.51
N GLN A 71 9.52 5.20 13.19
CA GLN A 71 8.81 6.32 12.59
C GLN A 71 7.32 6.31 12.97
N ALA A 72 6.71 5.13 12.99
CA ALA A 72 5.31 4.97 13.38
C ALA A 72 5.07 5.37 14.85
N ARG A 73 5.98 4.97 15.75
CA ARG A 73 5.92 5.38 17.17
C ARG A 73 6.10 6.89 17.34
N ALA A 74 7.07 7.48 16.64
CA ALA A 74 7.31 8.92 16.66
C ALA A 74 6.09 9.70 16.13
N GLU A 75 5.41 9.21 15.10
CA GLU A 75 4.18 9.83 14.58
C GLU A 75 3.03 9.77 15.59
N ALA A 76 2.84 8.63 16.26
CA ALA A 76 1.83 8.48 17.30
C ALA A 76 2.10 9.39 18.51
N GLU A 77 3.36 9.47 18.95
CA GLU A 77 3.79 10.36 20.03
C GLU A 77 3.57 11.84 19.67
N ARG A 78 3.96 12.24 18.47
CA ARG A 78 3.75 13.61 17.95
C ARG A 78 2.28 14.02 17.97
N ARG A 79 1.36 13.06 17.73
CA ARG A 79 -0.09 13.30 17.77
C ARG A 79 -0.72 13.12 19.18
N GLY A 80 0.07 12.65 20.15
CA GLY A 80 -0.43 12.40 21.53
C GLY A 80 -1.40 11.23 21.62
N LEU A 81 -1.26 10.21 20.76
CA LEU A 81 -2.15 9.05 20.71
C LEU A 81 -1.75 8.02 21.76
N ALA A 82 -2.67 7.68 22.66
CA ALA A 82 -2.47 6.68 23.72
C ALA A 82 -3.10 5.32 23.41
N ASN A 83 -3.94 5.25 22.38
CA ASN A 83 -4.71 4.07 21.99
C ASN A 83 -4.14 3.36 20.75
N VAL A 84 -2.85 3.52 20.48
CA VAL A 84 -2.16 2.86 19.38
C VAL A 84 -0.91 2.16 19.86
N SER A 85 -0.63 1.00 19.33
CA SER A 85 0.59 0.23 19.58
C SER A 85 1.15 -0.32 18.27
N PHE A 86 2.47 -0.65 18.27
CA PHE A 86 3.16 -1.13 17.07
C PHE A 86 3.99 -2.35 17.39
N THR A 87 3.87 -3.38 16.56
CA THR A 87 4.60 -4.64 16.71
C THR A 87 5.15 -5.17 15.39
N THR A 88 6.21 -5.96 15.47
CA THR A 88 6.68 -6.71 14.30
C THR A 88 5.90 -8.00 14.15
N GLY A 89 5.63 -8.39 12.88
CA GLY A 89 4.95 -9.64 12.59
C GLY A 89 4.86 -9.95 11.10
N ASP A 90 4.39 -11.16 10.81
CA ASP A 90 4.15 -11.64 9.45
C ASP A 90 2.64 -11.71 9.20
N ALA A 91 2.20 -11.14 8.07
CA ALA A 91 0.79 -11.17 7.65
C ALA A 91 0.25 -12.60 7.42
N HIS A 92 1.16 -13.58 7.20
CA HIS A 92 0.79 -14.99 7.01
C HIS A 92 0.72 -15.79 8.32
N ALA A 93 1.11 -15.21 9.45
CA ALA A 93 1.11 -15.86 10.76
C ALA A 93 0.91 -14.82 11.85
N LEU A 94 -0.31 -14.29 11.94
CA LEU A 94 -0.65 -13.24 12.91
C LEU A 94 -0.68 -13.81 14.33
N ALA A 95 0.21 -13.31 15.21
CA ALA A 95 0.40 -13.77 16.58
C ALA A 95 -0.74 -13.28 17.51
N TYR A 96 -1.98 -13.39 17.07
CA TYR A 96 -3.19 -13.05 17.82
C TYR A 96 -4.17 -14.22 17.84
N PRO A 97 -4.93 -14.40 18.92
CA PRO A 97 -6.04 -15.36 18.96
C PRO A 97 -7.08 -15.07 17.87
N ASP A 98 -7.90 -16.08 17.57
CA ASP A 98 -9.06 -15.91 16.70
C ASP A 98 -10.01 -14.84 17.28
N ALA A 99 -10.71 -14.10 16.41
CA ALA A 99 -11.72 -13.11 16.79
C ALA A 99 -11.21 -12.03 17.77
N SER A 100 -9.95 -11.58 17.62
CA SER A 100 -9.31 -10.58 18.50
C SER A 100 -9.59 -9.14 18.10
N PHE A 101 -10.04 -8.89 16.88
CA PHE A 101 -10.23 -7.55 16.31
C PHE A 101 -11.62 -7.39 15.69
N CYS A 102 -12.16 -6.16 15.78
CA CYS A 102 -13.38 -5.80 15.04
C CYS A 102 -13.08 -5.55 13.56
N VAL A 103 -11.86 -5.06 13.26
CA VAL A 103 -11.41 -4.75 11.89
C VAL A 103 -9.98 -5.21 11.71
N ALA A 104 -9.68 -5.88 10.58
CA ALA A 104 -8.33 -6.05 10.05
C ALA A 104 -8.22 -5.30 8.73
N HIS A 105 -7.29 -4.36 8.66
CA HIS A 105 -7.05 -3.49 7.50
C HIS A 105 -5.69 -3.73 6.90
N ALA A 106 -5.57 -3.60 5.57
CA ALA A 106 -4.28 -3.62 4.86
C ALA A 106 -4.31 -2.63 3.69
N HIS A 107 -3.28 -1.80 3.57
CA HIS A 107 -3.14 -0.86 2.46
C HIS A 107 -1.82 -1.06 1.71
N GLN A 108 -1.92 -1.47 0.44
CA GLN A 108 -0.77 -1.78 -0.41
C GLN A 108 0.18 -2.82 0.21
N VAL A 109 -0.37 -3.92 0.69
CA VAL A 109 0.33 -5.05 1.29
C VAL A 109 0.22 -6.30 0.43
N LEU A 110 -0.99 -6.63 -0.01
CA LEU A 110 -1.26 -7.90 -0.70
C LEU A 110 -0.54 -7.97 -2.06
N GLN A 111 -0.28 -6.85 -2.68
CA GLN A 111 0.54 -6.75 -3.89
C GLN A 111 2.01 -7.16 -3.70
N HIS A 112 2.50 -7.22 -2.46
CA HIS A 112 3.92 -7.48 -2.14
C HIS A 112 4.18 -8.84 -1.50
N VAL A 113 3.14 -9.58 -1.15
CA VAL A 113 3.26 -10.88 -0.49
C VAL A 113 3.12 -12.03 -1.49
N GLY A 114 3.81 -13.14 -1.25
CA GLY A 114 3.80 -14.29 -2.15
C GLY A 114 2.50 -15.12 -2.04
N ASP A 115 1.79 -15.04 -0.93
CA ASP A 115 0.49 -15.71 -0.70
C ASP A 115 -0.55 -14.71 -0.15
N PRO A 116 -1.15 -13.88 -1.00
CA PRO A 116 -2.16 -12.92 -0.58
C PRO A 116 -3.42 -13.57 -0.02
N VAL A 117 -3.76 -14.77 -0.49
CA VAL A 117 -4.90 -15.54 0.00
C VAL A 117 -4.65 -16.03 1.43
N GLY A 118 -3.44 -16.52 1.72
CA GLY A 118 -3.01 -16.90 3.07
C GLY A 118 -3.06 -15.72 4.03
N ALA A 119 -2.56 -14.55 3.62
CA ALA A 119 -2.64 -13.33 4.42
C ALA A 119 -4.11 -12.93 4.71
N LEU A 120 -4.99 -13.00 3.72
CA LEU A 120 -6.42 -12.72 3.91
C LEU A 120 -7.10 -13.74 4.83
N ARG A 121 -6.69 -15.03 4.81
CA ARG A 121 -7.19 -16.04 5.76
C ARG A 121 -6.79 -15.73 7.20
N GLU A 122 -5.56 -15.28 7.42
CA GLU A 122 -5.11 -14.86 8.74
C GLU A 122 -5.84 -13.60 9.22
N MET A 123 -6.00 -12.60 8.35
CA MET A 123 -6.82 -11.41 8.67
C MET A 123 -8.26 -11.81 9.02
N ARG A 124 -8.86 -12.75 8.28
CA ARG A 124 -10.19 -13.29 8.60
C ARG A 124 -10.22 -14.00 9.94
N ARG A 125 -9.23 -14.85 10.24
CA ARG A 125 -9.15 -15.63 11.50
C ARG A 125 -9.13 -14.71 12.73
N VAL A 126 -8.32 -13.65 12.68
CA VAL A 126 -8.18 -12.73 13.82
C VAL A 126 -9.32 -11.72 13.93
N THR A 127 -10.22 -11.66 12.94
CA THR A 127 -11.37 -10.75 12.95
C THR A 127 -12.60 -11.47 13.51
N GLU A 128 -13.33 -10.81 14.40
CA GLU A 128 -14.53 -11.37 15.06
C GLU A 128 -15.68 -11.60 14.06
N PRO A 129 -16.62 -12.55 14.34
CA PRO A 129 -17.84 -12.68 13.56
C PRO A 129 -18.62 -11.34 13.52
N GLY A 130 -19.06 -10.94 12.31
CA GLY A 130 -19.66 -9.63 12.05
C GLY A 130 -18.65 -8.51 11.87
N GLY A 131 -17.37 -8.77 12.13
CA GLY A 131 -16.27 -7.82 11.90
C GLY A 131 -15.93 -7.62 10.41
N ILE A 132 -14.92 -6.82 10.14
CA ILE A 132 -14.56 -6.37 8.79
C ILE A 132 -13.11 -6.70 8.49
N VAL A 133 -12.86 -7.32 7.33
CA VAL A 133 -11.55 -7.34 6.69
C VAL A 133 -11.59 -6.38 5.50
N ALA A 134 -10.69 -5.40 5.49
CA ALA A 134 -10.61 -4.36 4.45
C ALA A 134 -9.22 -4.33 3.84
N ALA A 135 -9.14 -4.33 2.51
CA ALA A 135 -7.87 -4.22 1.81
C ALA A 135 -7.99 -3.29 0.60
N ARG A 136 -6.90 -2.54 0.34
CA ARG A 136 -6.75 -1.67 -0.82
C ARG A 136 -5.35 -1.81 -1.40
N ASP A 137 -5.25 -2.20 -2.66
CA ASP A 137 -3.98 -2.37 -3.36
C ASP A 137 -3.98 -1.70 -4.73
N SER A 138 -2.79 -1.32 -5.21
CA SER A 138 -2.62 -0.72 -6.52
C SER A 138 -2.91 -1.71 -7.64
N ASP A 139 -3.31 -1.16 -8.78
CA ASP A 139 -3.48 -1.86 -10.04
C ASP A 139 -2.67 -1.14 -11.11
N TYR A 140 -1.41 -1.56 -11.30
CA TYR A 140 -0.46 -0.85 -12.15
C TYR A 140 -0.87 -0.84 -13.62
N ALA A 141 -1.45 -1.93 -14.14
CA ALA A 141 -1.96 -1.95 -15.51
C ALA A 141 -3.19 -1.03 -15.71
N GLY A 142 -3.77 -0.51 -14.62
CA GLY A 142 -4.82 0.51 -14.64
C GLY A 142 -4.30 1.94 -14.47
N PHE A 143 -2.97 2.16 -14.40
CA PHE A 143 -2.42 3.51 -14.34
C PHE A 143 -2.53 4.20 -15.70
N VAL A 144 -2.88 5.46 -15.67
CA VAL A 144 -3.07 6.27 -16.88
C VAL A 144 -2.37 7.61 -16.70
N TRP A 145 -1.72 8.09 -17.75
CA TRP A 145 -1.04 9.38 -17.72
C TRP A 145 -1.12 10.12 -19.05
N TYR A 146 -0.94 11.42 -18.98
CA TYR A 146 -0.80 12.34 -20.11
C TYR A 146 0.28 13.39 -19.76
N PRO A 147 1.12 13.84 -20.70
CA PRO A 147 1.25 13.33 -22.07
C PRO A 147 1.83 11.92 -22.13
N ARG A 148 1.64 11.24 -23.25
CA ARG A 148 2.26 9.93 -23.49
C ARG A 148 3.76 10.14 -23.74
N ILE A 149 4.57 9.54 -22.91
CA ILE A 149 6.03 9.50 -23.02
C ILE A 149 6.42 8.02 -23.11
N PRO A 150 6.98 7.55 -24.25
CA PRO A 150 7.22 6.11 -24.46
C PRO A 150 8.03 5.43 -23.36
N ALA A 151 9.02 6.13 -22.78
CA ALA A 151 9.80 5.58 -21.69
C ALA A 151 9.02 5.37 -20.37
N LEU A 152 7.84 5.98 -20.21
CA LEU A 152 6.94 5.65 -19.10
C LEU A 152 6.15 4.35 -19.36
N ASP A 153 5.90 3.99 -20.61
CA ASP A 153 5.38 2.66 -20.96
C ASP A 153 6.44 1.60 -20.64
N ASP A 154 7.72 1.85 -20.98
CA ASP A 154 8.84 0.97 -20.62
C ASP A 154 9.00 0.85 -19.09
N TRP A 155 8.81 1.95 -18.35
CA TRP A 155 8.78 1.91 -16.88
C TRP A 155 7.71 0.97 -16.34
N LEU A 156 6.50 1.05 -16.86
CA LEU A 156 5.39 0.21 -16.41
C LEU A 156 5.66 -1.27 -16.70
N ASP A 157 6.14 -1.59 -17.89
CA ASP A 157 6.51 -2.94 -18.29
C ASP A 157 7.67 -3.49 -17.44
N LEU A 158 8.69 -2.67 -17.17
CA LEU A 158 9.80 -3.04 -16.30
C LEU A 158 9.32 -3.30 -14.88
N TYR A 159 8.44 -2.44 -14.34
CA TYR A 159 7.90 -2.61 -13.00
C TYR A 159 7.15 -3.95 -12.87
N HIS A 160 6.32 -4.31 -13.85
CA HIS A 160 5.62 -5.59 -13.87
C HIS A 160 6.59 -6.79 -13.84
N ARG A 161 7.65 -6.76 -14.65
CA ARG A 161 8.65 -7.84 -14.68
C ARG A 161 9.37 -7.97 -13.34
N VAL A 162 9.87 -6.87 -12.80
CA VAL A 162 10.63 -6.87 -11.54
C VAL A 162 9.75 -7.27 -10.36
N ALA A 163 8.54 -6.73 -10.26
CA ALA A 163 7.62 -7.06 -9.17
C ALA A 163 7.23 -8.54 -9.17
N ARG A 164 6.90 -9.11 -10.35
CA ARG A 164 6.55 -10.52 -10.48
C ARG A 164 7.75 -11.44 -10.24
N ALA A 165 8.93 -11.11 -10.73
CA ALA A 165 10.16 -11.85 -10.44
C ALA A 165 10.48 -11.89 -8.93
N ASN A 166 10.09 -10.84 -8.20
CA ASN A 166 10.23 -10.75 -6.74
C ASN A 166 9.06 -11.37 -5.95
N GLY A 167 8.13 -12.05 -6.62
CA GLY A 167 6.99 -12.76 -6.02
C GLY A 167 5.79 -11.90 -5.65
N GLY A 168 5.73 -10.65 -6.13
CA GLY A 168 4.59 -9.76 -5.97
C GLY A 168 3.62 -9.78 -7.15
N GLU A 169 2.45 -9.19 -6.98
CA GLU A 169 1.48 -8.96 -8.07
C GLU A 169 1.20 -7.46 -8.20
N PRO A 170 1.77 -6.79 -9.19
CA PRO A 170 1.57 -5.34 -9.38
C PRO A 170 0.13 -4.96 -9.72
N ASP A 171 -0.66 -5.89 -10.29
CA ASP A 171 -2.07 -5.67 -10.62
C ASP A 171 -3.00 -6.26 -9.56
N ALA A 172 -2.61 -6.18 -8.29
CA ALA A 172 -3.33 -6.74 -7.16
C ALA A 172 -4.73 -6.17 -7.01
N GLY A 173 -4.93 -4.89 -7.32
CA GLY A 173 -6.22 -4.22 -7.17
C GLY A 173 -7.37 -4.98 -7.78
N ARG A 174 -7.24 -5.42 -9.03
CA ARG A 174 -8.27 -6.21 -9.74
C ARG A 174 -8.42 -7.64 -9.24
N ARG A 175 -7.44 -8.14 -8.47
CA ARG A 175 -7.43 -9.51 -7.94
C ARG A 175 -8.02 -9.62 -6.54
N LEU A 176 -8.17 -8.53 -5.80
CA LEU A 176 -8.63 -8.54 -4.41
C LEU A 176 -9.93 -9.31 -4.23
N HIS A 177 -10.90 -9.13 -5.13
CA HIS A 177 -12.19 -9.83 -5.05
C HIS A 177 -12.03 -11.35 -5.14
N VAL A 178 -11.25 -11.85 -6.09
CA VAL A 178 -11.05 -13.30 -6.25
C VAL A 178 -10.25 -13.87 -5.09
N TRP A 179 -9.22 -13.17 -4.60
CA TRP A 179 -8.44 -13.60 -3.45
C TRP A 179 -9.29 -13.67 -2.17
N ALA A 180 -10.20 -12.69 -1.97
CA ALA A 180 -11.13 -12.72 -0.85
C ALA A 180 -12.06 -13.94 -0.91
N ARG A 181 -12.60 -14.28 -2.10
CA ARG A 181 -13.41 -15.51 -2.28
C ARG A 181 -12.60 -16.77 -1.96
N GLU A 182 -11.37 -16.87 -2.44
CA GLU A 182 -10.45 -17.99 -2.19
C GLU A 182 -10.03 -18.08 -0.70
N ALA A 183 -10.02 -16.94 0.01
CA ALA A 183 -9.82 -16.89 1.46
C ALA A 183 -11.07 -17.27 2.26
N GLY A 184 -12.20 -17.52 1.59
CA GLY A 184 -13.44 -18.02 2.20
C GLY A 184 -14.41 -16.93 2.64
N PHE A 185 -14.28 -15.69 2.15
CA PHE A 185 -15.31 -14.67 2.36
C PHE A 185 -16.49 -14.86 1.40
N ALA A 186 -17.71 -14.75 1.93
CA ALA A 186 -18.96 -14.81 1.16
C ALA A 186 -19.59 -13.44 0.95
N ASP A 187 -19.44 -12.54 1.92
CA ASP A 187 -19.95 -11.16 1.86
C ASP A 187 -18.78 -10.21 1.54
N ILE A 188 -18.69 -9.79 0.27
CA ILE A 188 -17.60 -8.98 -0.27
C ILE A 188 -18.18 -7.79 -1.03
N THR A 189 -17.94 -6.59 -0.55
CA THR A 189 -18.17 -5.35 -1.31
C THR A 189 -16.86 -4.93 -1.96
N SER A 190 -16.86 -4.86 -3.29
CA SER A 190 -15.71 -4.37 -4.06
C SER A 190 -15.96 -2.95 -4.56
N SER A 191 -14.92 -2.12 -4.48
CA SER A 191 -14.91 -0.77 -5.04
C SER A 191 -13.54 -0.44 -5.66
N SER A 192 -13.42 0.76 -6.19
CA SER A 192 -12.14 1.28 -6.67
C SER A 192 -12.05 2.77 -6.42
N SER A 193 -10.83 3.24 -6.22
CA SER A 193 -10.53 4.65 -6.09
C SER A 193 -9.22 5.00 -6.79
N THR A 194 -8.98 6.28 -6.99
CA THR A 194 -7.76 6.74 -7.64
C THR A 194 -7.07 7.82 -6.81
N TRP A 195 -5.73 7.84 -6.89
CA TRP A 195 -4.98 9.06 -6.61
C TRP A 195 -4.73 9.77 -7.93
N CYS A 196 -4.83 11.09 -7.92
CA CYS A 196 -4.57 11.91 -9.09
C CYS A 196 -3.47 12.93 -8.78
N TYR A 197 -2.55 13.09 -9.71
CA TYR A 197 -1.44 14.05 -9.63
C TYR A 197 -1.46 14.92 -10.89
N ALA A 198 -1.88 16.19 -10.74
CA ALA A 198 -2.07 17.09 -11.86
C ALA A 198 -1.56 18.53 -11.59
N THR A 199 -1.56 18.97 -10.33
CA THR A 199 -1.01 20.28 -10.01
C THR A 199 0.52 20.32 -10.17
N PRO A 200 1.13 21.50 -10.40
CA PRO A 200 2.58 21.61 -10.53
C PRO A 200 3.36 21.03 -9.34
N GLU A 201 2.83 21.17 -8.12
CA GLU A 201 3.43 20.61 -6.92
C GLU A 201 3.35 19.08 -6.91
N GLU A 202 2.17 18.53 -7.20
CA GLU A 202 1.94 17.08 -7.25
C GLU A 202 2.78 16.41 -8.33
N ARG A 203 2.87 17.02 -9.52
CA ARG A 203 3.70 16.50 -10.63
C ARG A 203 5.18 16.44 -10.23
N ARG A 204 5.71 17.56 -9.70
CA ARG A 204 7.11 17.57 -9.22
C ARG A 204 7.36 16.54 -8.14
N TRP A 205 6.39 16.38 -7.21
CA TRP A 205 6.51 15.42 -6.13
C TRP A 205 6.46 13.97 -6.65
N TRP A 206 5.45 13.61 -7.45
CA TRP A 206 5.25 12.25 -7.96
C TRP A 206 6.32 11.84 -8.95
N GLY A 207 6.60 12.68 -9.96
CA GLY A 207 7.62 12.41 -10.96
C GLY A 207 9.03 12.38 -10.38
N GLY A 208 9.37 13.32 -9.47
CA GLY A 208 10.64 13.31 -8.75
C GLY A 208 10.83 12.06 -7.88
N LEU A 209 9.76 11.65 -7.17
CA LEU A 209 9.78 10.42 -6.37
C LEU A 209 10.04 9.18 -7.24
N TRP A 210 9.40 9.06 -8.39
CA TRP A 210 9.60 7.93 -9.29
C TRP A 210 10.94 8.00 -10.02
N ALA A 211 11.42 9.19 -10.40
CA ALA A 211 12.76 9.37 -10.94
C ALA A 211 13.84 8.86 -9.97
N ASP A 212 13.77 9.29 -8.69
CA ASP A 212 14.70 8.84 -7.64
C ASP A 212 14.58 7.33 -7.39
N ARG A 213 13.33 6.82 -7.28
CA ARG A 213 13.06 5.40 -7.03
C ARG A 213 13.60 4.51 -8.14
N THR A 214 13.50 4.95 -9.39
CA THR A 214 13.95 4.20 -10.56
C THR A 214 15.47 3.96 -10.54
N VAL A 215 16.26 4.85 -9.96
CA VAL A 215 17.74 4.73 -9.96
C VAL A 215 18.37 4.43 -8.59
N GLN A 216 17.65 4.61 -7.48
CA GLN A 216 18.25 4.57 -6.14
C GLN A 216 17.65 3.53 -5.18
N SER A 217 16.49 2.94 -5.52
CA SER A 217 15.81 2.01 -4.61
C SER A 217 16.19 0.55 -4.83
N SER A 218 15.64 -0.34 -3.98
CA SER A 218 15.77 -1.79 -4.19
C SER A 218 15.20 -2.24 -5.53
N TYR A 219 14.21 -1.55 -6.07
CA TYR A 219 13.68 -1.80 -7.41
C TYR A 219 14.76 -1.63 -8.49
N ALA A 220 15.58 -0.57 -8.43
CA ALA A 220 16.70 -0.36 -9.36
C ALA A 220 17.69 -1.52 -9.31
N ARG A 221 18.12 -1.90 -8.10
CA ARG A 221 19.03 -3.01 -7.89
C ARG A 221 18.45 -4.33 -8.42
N LEU A 222 17.21 -4.65 -8.09
CA LEU A 222 16.53 -5.86 -8.57
C LEU A 222 16.37 -5.89 -10.10
N ALA A 223 16.14 -4.73 -10.72
CA ALA A 223 16.05 -4.62 -12.18
C ALA A 223 17.37 -4.97 -12.86
N VAL A 224 18.49 -4.45 -12.36
CA VAL A 224 19.82 -4.68 -12.93
C VAL A 224 20.33 -6.09 -12.62
N GLU A 225 20.31 -6.51 -11.35
CA GLU A 225 20.76 -7.84 -10.93
C GLU A 225 19.93 -8.98 -11.56
N GLY A 226 18.63 -8.74 -11.77
CA GLY A 226 17.73 -9.67 -12.45
C GLY A 226 17.86 -9.68 -13.98
N GLY A 227 18.70 -8.83 -14.57
CA GLY A 227 18.85 -8.71 -16.03
C GLY A 227 17.60 -8.17 -16.73
N HIS A 228 16.74 -7.46 -16.02
CA HIS A 228 15.51 -6.87 -16.57
C HIS A 228 15.75 -5.54 -17.26
N ALA A 229 16.78 -4.79 -16.86
CA ALA A 229 17.18 -3.50 -17.41
C ALA A 229 18.68 -3.24 -17.19
N THR A 230 19.25 -2.36 -17.99
CA THR A 230 20.57 -1.77 -17.75
C THR A 230 20.47 -0.51 -16.90
N GLU A 231 21.58 -0.01 -16.36
CA GLU A 231 21.63 1.30 -15.68
C GLU A 231 21.21 2.44 -16.63
N ASP A 232 21.62 2.38 -17.90
CA ASP A 232 21.23 3.36 -18.91
C ASP A 232 19.71 3.37 -19.15
N ASP A 233 19.06 2.21 -19.16
CA ASP A 233 17.58 2.12 -19.23
C ASP A 233 16.92 2.79 -18.03
N LEU A 234 17.44 2.55 -16.82
CA LEU A 234 16.92 3.18 -15.61
C LEU A 234 17.08 4.69 -15.62
N HIS A 235 18.22 5.19 -16.11
CA HIS A 235 18.44 6.64 -16.26
C HIS A 235 17.49 7.26 -17.28
N ARG A 236 17.29 6.61 -18.43
CA ARG A 236 16.34 7.05 -19.48
C ARG A 236 14.91 7.11 -18.93
N ILE A 237 14.49 6.12 -18.15
CA ILE A 237 13.17 6.11 -17.50
C ILE A 237 13.07 7.22 -16.45
N ALA A 238 14.12 7.43 -15.65
CA ALA A 238 14.13 8.50 -14.65
C ALA A 238 14.03 9.90 -15.29
N ASP A 239 14.67 10.10 -16.44
CA ASP A 239 14.57 11.36 -17.20
C ASP A 239 13.15 11.55 -17.76
N ALA A 240 12.50 10.51 -18.24
CA ALA A 240 11.09 10.57 -18.67
C ALA A 240 10.15 10.97 -17.52
N TRP A 241 10.40 10.49 -16.31
CA TRP A 241 9.65 10.94 -15.13
C TRP A 241 9.85 12.43 -14.82
N ARG A 242 11.08 12.95 -15.01
CA ARG A 242 11.37 14.39 -14.85
C ARG A 242 10.72 15.22 -15.96
N GLU A 243 10.76 14.73 -17.20
CA GLU A 243 10.06 15.34 -18.34
C GLU A 243 8.55 15.44 -18.08
N TRP A 244 7.92 14.33 -17.67
CA TRP A 244 6.49 14.33 -17.31
C TRP A 244 6.20 15.33 -16.18
N ALA A 245 7.02 15.37 -15.14
CA ALA A 245 6.84 16.29 -14.02
C ALA A 245 6.93 17.77 -14.43
N ALA A 246 7.72 18.09 -15.45
CA ALA A 246 7.90 19.43 -16.00
C ALA A 246 6.77 19.84 -16.97
N SER A 247 6.02 18.88 -17.53
CA SER A 247 4.94 19.15 -18.48
C SER A 247 3.80 19.92 -17.80
N GLU A 248 3.38 21.04 -18.38
CA GLU A 248 2.21 21.81 -17.89
C GLU A 248 0.91 21.02 -18.01
N ASP A 249 0.82 20.14 -19.01
CA ASP A 249 -0.33 19.26 -19.25
C ASP A 249 -0.26 17.94 -18.48
N GLY A 250 0.75 17.76 -17.61
CA GLY A 250 0.98 16.52 -16.88
C GLY A 250 -0.20 16.14 -15.98
N TRP A 251 -0.76 14.97 -16.23
CA TRP A 251 -1.81 14.34 -15.43
C TRP A 251 -1.49 12.86 -15.25
N PHE A 252 -1.61 12.33 -14.04
CA PHE A 252 -1.37 10.92 -13.72
C PHE A 252 -2.42 10.39 -12.76
N SER A 253 -3.02 9.24 -13.08
CA SER A 253 -4.00 8.56 -12.22
C SER A 253 -3.48 7.19 -11.80
N VAL A 254 -3.51 6.94 -10.49
CA VAL A 254 -3.10 5.69 -9.84
C VAL A 254 -4.34 4.94 -9.41
N LEU A 255 -4.72 3.90 -10.16
CA LEU A 255 -5.87 3.07 -9.83
C LEU A 255 -5.59 2.15 -8.65
N HIS A 256 -6.56 2.03 -7.76
CA HIS A 256 -6.57 1.04 -6.69
C HIS A 256 -7.89 0.25 -6.71
N GLY A 257 -7.78 -1.07 -6.49
CA GLY A 257 -8.91 -1.89 -6.11
C GLY A 257 -9.07 -1.91 -4.60
N GLU A 258 -10.30 -2.10 -4.14
CA GLU A 258 -10.69 -2.10 -2.73
C GLU A 258 -11.66 -3.23 -2.47
N ILE A 259 -11.55 -3.86 -1.30
CA ILE A 259 -12.53 -4.80 -0.78
C ILE A 259 -12.88 -4.48 0.66
N LEU A 260 -14.15 -4.65 1.01
CA LEU A 260 -14.68 -4.68 2.36
C LEU A 260 -15.43 -6.00 2.52
N CYS A 261 -14.89 -6.90 3.35
CA CYS A 261 -15.41 -8.23 3.57
C CYS A 261 -16.01 -8.35 4.97
N ARG A 262 -17.21 -8.92 5.10
CA ARG A 262 -17.79 -9.27 6.41
C ARG A 262 -17.39 -10.70 6.80
N VAL A 263 -16.92 -10.84 8.04
CA VAL A 263 -16.65 -12.16 8.63
C VAL A 263 -17.95 -12.75 9.13
N THR A 264 -18.31 -13.94 8.62
CA THR A 264 -19.51 -14.69 9.00
C THR A 264 -19.14 -15.87 9.90
#